data_3dc7bcca0f258c348cab414e8a89288f
#
_entry.id   3dc7bcca0f258c348cab414e8a89288f
#
_cell.length_a   1.000
_cell.length_b   1.000
_cell.length_c   1.000
_cell.angle_alpha   90.00
_cell.angle_beta   90.00
_cell.angle_gamma   90.00
#
_symmetry.space_group_name_H-M   'P 1'
#
loop_
_entity.id
_entity.type
_entity.pdbx_description
1 polymer ?
#
loop_
_entity_poly.entity_id
_entity_poly.type
_entity_poly.pdbx_seq_one_letter_code
_entity_poly.pdbx_strand_id
1 'polypeptide(L)'
;MDKTTANRKTLTIHEVLWSNIAMPLTGRTPIAFPLTVIWTLVYLSFLALGGVDSVGWLNNGLVVPAVAMPLTVLLFLEWGALALSRKAAILVALCGLLFWGITAYFIHSTGDWRFWQTLNTVALLGTTFTAGSWLAEEILEPVHLIPVCIVAAAVDILSVMFGPSAKLGEHVIFYLENATRNFASGLPLDPPPALNLLLLHWPRPGTTVMAPLLGVGDLVFIAFFLGACRRFELPLFRATFLLLLGLGISLLLAQFFHKPMPVLPFICGLFLLGNLPALRTRSS
;
A
#
# COMPACT_ATOMS: atom_id res chain seq x y z
N MET A 1 -19.59 -55.72 -20.51
CA MET A 1 -19.42 -55.56 -19.05
C MET A 1 -18.55 -54.35 -18.85
N ASP A 2 -19.17 -53.24 -18.66
CA ASP A 2 -18.52 -51.92 -18.59
C ASP A 2 -18.40 -51.53 -17.13
N LYS A 3 -17.16 -51.38 -16.62
CA LYS A 3 -16.87 -50.95 -15.26
C LYS A 3 -16.33 -49.53 -15.30
N THR A 4 -17.23 -48.56 -15.43
CA THR A 4 -16.97 -47.16 -15.13
C THR A 4 -16.95 -46.96 -13.61
N THR A 5 -15.79 -47.17 -12.99
CA THR A 5 -15.55 -46.81 -11.60
C THR A 5 -15.44 -45.27 -11.51
N ALA A 6 -16.53 -44.64 -11.10
CA ALA A 6 -16.57 -43.23 -10.77
C ALA A 6 -15.64 -42.95 -9.56
N ASN A 7 -14.51 -42.32 -9.83
CA ASN A 7 -13.57 -41.83 -8.82
C ASN A 7 -14.18 -40.62 -8.13
N ARG A 8 -14.98 -40.81 -7.08
CA ARG A 8 -15.44 -39.73 -6.19
C ARG A 8 -14.24 -39.22 -5.39
N LYS A 9 -13.60 -38.15 -5.86
CA LYS A 9 -12.69 -37.38 -5.01
C LYS A 9 -13.48 -36.86 -3.81
N THR A 10 -13.22 -37.42 -2.63
CA THR A 10 -13.66 -36.85 -1.36
C THR A 10 -12.94 -35.52 -1.16
N LEU A 11 -13.64 -34.41 -1.44
CA LEU A 11 -13.16 -33.07 -1.13
C LEU A 11 -12.98 -33.00 0.40
N THR A 12 -11.79 -32.64 0.85
CA THR A 12 -11.53 -32.40 2.27
C THR A 12 -12.33 -31.18 2.74
N ILE A 13 -12.73 -31.18 4.02
CA ILE A 13 -13.46 -30.05 4.64
C ILE A 13 -12.73 -28.71 4.39
N HIS A 14 -11.41 -28.76 4.30
CA HIS A 14 -10.56 -27.63 3.97
C HIS A 14 -10.83 -27.09 2.55
N GLU A 15 -11.00 -27.95 1.55
CA GLU A 15 -11.28 -27.55 0.15
C GLU A 15 -12.70 -26.99 0.01
N VAL A 16 -13.68 -27.55 0.76
CA VAL A 16 -15.06 -27.05 0.77
C VAL A 16 -15.17 -25.69 1.48
N LEU A 17 -14.43 -25.47 2.57
CA LEU A 17 -14.41 -24.19 3.27
C LEU A 17 -13.81 -23.07 2.41
N TRP A 18 -12.74 -23.38 1.69
CA TRP A 18 -12.05 -22.42 0.82
C TRP A 18 -12.78 -22.14 -0.49
N SER A 19 -13.47 -23.13 -1.06
CA SER A 19 -14.28 -22.91 -2.27
C SER A 19 -15.51 -22.02 -2.03
N ASN A 20 -16.07 -22.03 -0.82
CA ASN A 20 -17.18 -21.16 -0.45
C ASN A 20 -16.76 -19.72 -0.09
N ILE A 21 -15.49 -19.51 0.25
CA ILE A 21 -14.91 -18.17 0.49
C ILE A 21 -14.38 -17.57 -0.82
N ALA A 22 -14.01 -18.38 -1.80
CA ALA A 22 -13.69 -17.94 -3.14
C ALA A 22 -14.98 -17.53 -3.87
N MET A 23 -15.48 -16.32 -3.58
CA MET A 23 -16.54 -15.72 -4.40
C MET A 23 -16.11 -15.75 -5.87
N PRO A 24 -16.91 -16.30 -6.78
CA PRO A 24 -16.62 -16.21 -8.20
C PRO A 24 -16.75 -14.74 -8.62
N LEU A 25 -15.63 -14.04 -8.77
CA LEU A 25 -15.57 -12.65 -9.26
C LEU A 25 -15.97 -12.51 -10.75
N THR A 26 -16.66 -13.50 -11.32
CA THR A 26 -17.02 -13.55 -12.73
C THR A 26 -18.39 -12.92 -13.07
N GLY A 27 -19.15 -12.46 -12.09
CA GLY A 27 -20.38 -11.70 -12.32
C GLY A 27 -20.08 -10.18 -12.42
N ARG A 28 -20.33 -9.58 -13.58
CA ARG A 28 -20.35 -8.12 -13.78
C ARG A 28 -21.50 -7.47 -13.01
N THR A 29 -21.50 -7.54 -11.70
CA THR A 29 -22.31 -6.65 -10.88
C THR A 29 -21.69 -5.27 -10.92
N PRO A 30 -22.46 -4.16 -10.98
CA PRO A 30 -21.92 -2.83 -10.80
C PRO A 30 -21.21 -2.84 -9.44
N ILE A 31 -19.89 -2.78 -9.47
CA ILE A 31 -19.06 -2.89 -8.28
C ILE A 31 -19.34 -1.62 -7.48
N ALA A 32 -20.21 -1.76 -6.46
CA ALA A 32 -20.16 -0.81 -5.37
C ALA A 32 -18.70 -0.75 -4.92
N PHE A 33 -18.17 0.45 -4.68
CA PHE A 33 -16.82 0.65 -4.18
C PHE A 33 -16.82 0.77 -2.64
N PRO A 34 -17.20 -0.30 -1.89
CA PRO A 34 -17.39 -0.19 -0.46
C PRO A 34 -16.07 0.14 0.25
N LEU A 35 -14.95 -0.45 -0.18
CA LEU A 35 -13.65 -0.22 0.44
C LEU A 35 -13.12 1.18 0.11
N THR A 36 -13.35 1.68 -1.10
CA THR A 36 -13.04 3.07 -1.48
C THR A 36 -13.82 4.05 -0.61
N VAL A 37 -15.10 3.80 -0.39
CA VAL A 37 -15.96 4.63 0.48
C VAL A 37 -15.49 4.54 1.93
N ILE A 38 -15.24 3.35 2.45
CA ILE A 38 -14.74 3.14 3.81
C ILE A 38 -13.40 3.85 4.00
N TRP A 39 -12.45 3.68 3.07
CA TRP A 39 -11.15 4.34 3.11
C TRP A 39 -11.32 5.87 3.18
N THR A 40 -12.15 6.43 2.31
CA THR A 40 -12.43 7.87 2.25
C THR A 40 -13.05 8.36 3.55
N LEU A 41 -14.07 7.66 4.07
CA LEU A 41 -14.74 8.05 5.31
C LEU A 41 -13.79 7.99 6.52
N VAL A 42 -12.97 6.94 6.62
CA VAL A 42 -12.00 6.83 7.71
C VAL A 42 -10.95 7.92 7.58
N TYR A 43 -10.42 8.17 6.38
CA TYR A 43 -9.47 9.25 6.13
C TYR A 43 -10.02 10.63 6.53
N LEU A 44 -11.24 10.95 6.07
CA LEU A 44 -11.91 12.22 6.41
C LEU A 44 -12.23 12.34 7.90
N SER A 45 -12.59 11.21 8.56
CA SER A 45 -12.81 11.21 10.00
C SER A 45 -11.53 11.55 10.77
N PHE A 46 -10.38 10.97 10.38
CA PHE A 46 -9.09 11.31 10.98
C PHE A 46 -8.70 12.78 10.69
N LEU A 47 -9.01 13.27 9.49
CA LEU A 47 -8.77 14.68 9.13
C LEU A 47 -9.60 15.62 10.00
N ALA A 48 -10.87 15.30 10.24
CA ALA A 48 -11.77 16.09 11.10
C ALA A 48 -11.35 16.07 12.58
N LEU A 49 -10.80 14.95 13.06
CA LEU A 49 -10.29 14.80 14.43
C LEU A 49 -8.93 15.50 14.65
N GLY A 50 -8.31 16.04 13.61
CA GLY A 50 -6.98 16.66 13.68
C GLY A 50 -6.89 17.91 14.56
N GLY A 51 -8.00 18.52 14.99
CA GLY A 51 -8.02 19.68 15.91
C GLY A 51 -8.59 19.37 17.30
N VAL A 52 -8.83 18.11 17.63
CA VAL A 52 -9.54 17.70 18.86
C VAL A 52 -8.56 17.12 19.87
N ASP A 53 -8.16 17.91 20.86
CA ASP A 53 -7.17 17.52 21.88
C ASP A 53 -7.57 16.28 22.70
N SER A 54 -8.87 16.05 22.90
CA SER A 54 -9.40 14.91 23.69
C SER A 54 -9.09 13.54 23.08
N VAL A 55 -8.71 13.47 21.82
CA VAL A 55 -8.35 12.22 21.12
C VAL A 55 -6.85 11.98 20.98
N GLY A 56 -6.04 12.72 21.73
CA GLY A 56 -4.57 12.61 21.70
C GLY A 56 -4.04 11.18 21.95
N TRP A 57 -4.79 10.33 22.63
CA TRP A 57 -4.45 8.92 22.82
C TRP A 57 -4.41 8.11 21.50
N LEU A 58 -5.21 8.51 20.48
CA LEU A 58 -5.16 7.92 19.13
C LEU A 58 -3.88 8.30 18.38
N ASN A 59 -3.15 9.27 18.90
CA ASN A 59 -1.89 9.72 18.34
C ASN A 59 -0.71 8.79 18.68
N ASN A 60 -0.97 7.69 19.35
CA ASN A 60 0.01 6.64 19.55
C ASN A 60 0.53 6.18 18.17
N GLY A 61 1.85 6.19 17.96
CA GLY A 61 2.51 5.97 16.69
C GLY A 61 2.15 4.67 15.94
N LEU A 62 1.43 3.75 16.61
CA LEU A 62 0.95 2.50 16.03
C LEU A 62 -0.50 2.56 15.51
N VAL A 63 -1.36 3.41 16.08
CA VAL A 63 -2.80 3.40 15.74
C VAL A 63 -3.04 3.84 14.30
N VAL A 64 -2.45 4.94 13.88
CA VAL A 64 -2.61 5.46 12.53
C VAL A 64 -2.14 4.44 11.47
N PRO A 65 -0.90 3.92 11.51
CA PRO A 65 -0.46 2.94 10.52
C PRO A 65 -1.21 1.61 10.61
N ALA A 66 -1.62 1.16 11.81
CA ALA A 66 -2.41 -0.07 11.96
C ALA A 66 -3.78 -0.01 11.28
N VAL A 67 -4.34 1.18 11.11
CA VAL A 67 -5.61 1.40 10.38
C VAL A 67 -5.34 1.70 8.90
N ALA A 68 -4.42 2.61 8.62
CA ALA A 68 -4.21 3.13 7.27
C ALA A 68 -3.58 2.11 6.31
N MET A 69 -2.62 1.31 6.77
CA MET A 69 -1.95 0.33 5.91
C MET A 69 -2.90 -0.79 5.44
N PRO A 70 -3.66 -1.48 6.32
CA PRO A 70 -4.63 -2.47 5.88
C PRO A 70 -5.68 -1.89 4.94
N LEU A 71 -6.22 -0.71 5.24
CA LEU A 71 -7.20 -0.06 4.39
C LEU A 71 -6.63 0.26 3.00
N THR A 72 -5.37 0.68 2.90
CA THR A 72 -4.72 0.94 1.61
C THR A 72 -4.51 -0.35 0.80
N VAL A 73 -4.09 -1.43 1.43
CA VAL A 73 -3.96 -2.74 0.76
C VAL A 73 -5.33 -3.25 0.28
N LEU A 74 -6.36 -3.12 1.11
CA LEU A 74 -7.73 -3.50 0.74
C LEU A 74 -8.30 -2.62 -0.37
N LEU A 75 -7.98 -1.31 -0.39
CA LEU A 75 -8.33 -0.40 -1.48
C LEU A 75 -7.72 -0.86 -2.80
N PHE A 76 -6.44 -1.23 -2.81
CA PHE A 76 -5.78 -1.75 -4.00
C PHE A 76 -6.34 -3.12 -4.42
N LEU A 77 -6.76 -3.94 -3.46
CA LEU A 77 -7.48 -5.17 -3.72
C LEU A 77 -8.81 -4.90 -4.44
N GLU A 78 -9.57 -3.89 -4.06
CA GLU A 78 -10.81 -3.51 -4.72
C GLU A 78 -10.54 -2.94 -6.12
N TRP A 79 -9.63 -1.97 -6.24
CA TRP A 79 -9.30 -1.33 -7.51
C TRP A 79 -8.77 -2.29 -8.56
N GLY A 80 -8.04 -3.31 -8.15
CA GLY A 80 -7.56 -4.32 -9.08
C GLY A 80 -8.67 -5.17 -9.72
N ALA A 81 -9.91 -5.12 -9.22
CA ALA A 81 -11.05 -5.73 -9.87
C ALA A 81 -11.58 -4.89 -11.07
N LEU A 82 -11.12 -3.62 -11.22
CA LEU A 82 -11.60 -2.72 -12.27
C LEU A 82 -11.13 -3.08 -13.69
N ALA A 83 -10.16 -3.98 -13.84
CA ALA A 83 -9.64 -4.43 -15.14
C ALA A 83 -9.45 -3.27 -16.14
N LEU A 84 -8.67 -2.26 -15.76
CA LEU A 84 -8.39 -1.09 -16.59
C LEU A 84 -7.71 -1.53 -17.90
N SER A 85 -8.18 -1.01 -19.03
CA SER A 85 -7.48 -1.22 -20.28
C SER A 85 -6.08 -0.54 -20.21
N ARG A 86 -5.09 -1.07 -20.94
CA ARG A 86 -3.72 -0.51 -20.95
C ARG A 86 -3.71 1.00 -21.27
N LYS A 87 -4.56 1.45 -22.21
CA LYS A 87 -4.68 2.88 -22.54
C LYS A 87 -5.24 3.70 -21.38
N ALA A 88 -6.26 3.18 -20.69
CA ALA A 88 -6.82 3.83 -19.51
C ALA A 88 -5.81 3.87 -18.36
N ALA A 89 -5.06 2.80 -18.13
CA ALA A 89 -4.01 2.76 -17.11
C ALA A 89 -2.92 3.80 -17.36
N ILE A 90 -2.42 3.91 -18.60
CA ILE A 90 -1.43 4.94 -18.98
C ILE A 90 -2.01 6.34 -18.77
N LEU A 91 -3.25 6.60 -19.20
CA LEU A 91 -3.90 7.89 -19.02
C LEU A 91 -4.02 8.25 -17.53
N VAL A 92 -4.49 7.32 -16.69
CA VAL A 92 -4.60 7.53 -15.23
C VAL A 92 -3.23 7.80 -14.60
N ALA A 93 -2.19 7.05 -15.00
CA ALA A 93 -0.83 7.27 -14.53
C ALA A 93 -0.30 8.66 -14.92
N LEU A 94 -0.48 9.08 -16.18
CA LEU A 94 -0.06 10.41 -16.66
C LEU A 94 -0.84 11.54 -15.97
N CYS A 95 -2.16 11.40 -15.83
CA CYS A 95 -2.98 12.36 -15.11
C CYS A 95 -2.56 12.43 -13.62
N GLY A 96 -2.27 11.28 -13.01
CA GLY A 96 -1.79 11.21 -11.64
C GLY A 96 -0.43 11.90 -11.45
N LEU A 97 0.52 11.67 -12.35
CA LEU A 97 1.82 12.35 -12.34
C LEU A 97 1.70 13.86 -12.55
N LEU A 98 0.86 14.29 -13.49
CA LEU A 98 0.59 15.71 -13.72
C LEU A 98 -0.03 16.33 -12.46
N PHE A 99 -1.03 15.68 -11.90
CA PHE A 99 -1.71 16.14 -10.68
C PHE A 99 -0.77 16.17 -9.48
N TRP A 100 0.10 15.17 -9.34
CA TRP A 100 1.16 15.17 -8.34
C TRP A 100 2.11 16.36 -8.50
N GLY A 101 2.55 16.68 -9.73
CA GLY A 101 3.38 17.86 -10.01
C GLY A 101 2.69 19.17 -9.66
N ILE A 102 1.39 19.29 -9.96
CA ILE A 102 0.57 20.46 -9.60
C ILE A 102 0.47 20.59 -8.05
N THR A 103 0.16 19.52 -7.35
CA THR A 103 0.07 19.55 -5.89
C THR A 103 1.41 19.87 -5.24
N ALA A 104 2.53 19.34 -5.78
CA ALA A 104 3.88 19.66 -5.34
C ALA A 104 4.20 21.17 -5.45
N TYR A 105 3.77 21.80 -6.54
CA TYR A 105 3.93 23.23 -6.73
C TYR A 105 3.10 24.04 -5.73
N PHE A 106 1.82 23.72 -5.58
CA PHE A 106 0.91 24.50 -4.75
C PHE A 106 1.13 24.34 -3.25
N ILE A 107 1.67 23.21 -2.78
CA ILE A 107 1.89 22.95 -1.35
C ILE A 107 2.84 24.00 -0.73
N HIS A 108 3.78 24.53 -1.52
CA HIS A 108 4.72 25.55 -1.09
C HIS A 108 4.23 26.99 -1.34
N SER A 109 3.17 27.20 -2.15
CA SER A 109 2.76 28.54 -2.59
C SER A 109 1.52 29.07 -1.87
N THR A 110 0.65 28.19 -1.34
CA THR A 110 -0.70 28.61 -0.90
C THR A 110 -0.93 28.63 0.62
N GLY A 111 0.00 28.17 1.42
CA GLY A 111 -0.18 28.10 2.89
C GLY A 111 -1.17 27.04 3.39
N ASP A 112 -2.11 26.57 2.56
CA ASP A 112 -3.03 25.46 2.89
C ASP A 112 -2.43 24.09 2.48
N TRP A 113 -1.30 23.80 3.07
CA TRP A 113 -0.54 22.61 2.75
C TRP A 113 -1.26 21.29 3.09
N ARG A 114 -2.19 21.28 4.06
CA ARG A 114 -2.96 20.06 4.42
C ARG A 114 -3.89 19.63 3.29
N PHE A 115 -4.59 20.57 2.69
CA PHE A 115 -5.45 20.30 1.54
C PHE A 115 -4.65 19.73 0.39
N TRP A 116 -3.53 20.37 0.03
CA TRP A 116 -2.67 19.91 -1.05
C TRP A 116 -2.00 18.58 -0.76
N GLN A 117 -1.64 18.32 0.51
CA GLN A 117 -1.11 17.01 0.93
C GLN A 117 -2.16 15.89 0.81
N THR A 118 -3.43 16.18 1.14
CA THR A 118 -4.53 15.23 0.92
C THR A 118 -4.71 14.91 -0.56
N LEU A 119 -4.70 15.91 -1.42
CA LEU A 119 -4.78 15.71 -2.88
C LEU A 119 -3.58 14.94 -3.41
N ASN A 120 -2.37 15.23 -2.91
CA ASN A 120 -1.16 14.48 -3.24
C ASN A 120 -1.30 12.99 -2.87
N THR A 121 -1.86 12.68 -1.71
CA THR A 121 -2.11 11.30 -1.27
C THR A 121 -3.01 10.56 -2.27
N VAL A 122 -4.10 11.19 -2.72
CA VAL A 122 -5.01 10.59 -3.72
C VAL A 122 -4.29 10.38 -5.06
N ALA A 123 -3.52 11.36 -5.51
CA ALA A 123 -2.73 11.26 -6.75
C ALA A 123 -1.71 10.11 -6.68
N LEU A 124 -0.99 9.98 -5.56
CA LEU A 124 -0.04 8.90 -5.33
C LEU A 124 -0.71 7.53 -5.33
N LEU A 125 -1.84 7.37 -4.65
CA LEU A 125 -2.58 6.10 -4.65
C LEU A 125 -2.99 5.68 -6.06
N GLY A 126 -3.57 6.59 -6.85
CA GLY A 126 -3.98 6.29 -8.22
C GLY A 126 -2.79 5.95 -9.13
N THR A 127 -1.72 6.74 -9.05
CA THR A 127 -0.53 6.56 -9.88
C THR A 127 0.22 5.27 -9.51
N THR A 128 0.44 5.01 -8.23
CA THR A 128 1.18 3.82 -7.76
C THR A 128 0.40 2.54 -8.01
N PHE A 129 -0.93 2.57 -7.84
CA PHE A 129 -1.79 1.44 -8.18
C PHE A 129 -1.69 1.09 -9.66
N THR A 130 -1.84 2.09 -10.55
CA THR A 130 -1.75 1.87 -12.00
C THR A 130 -0.37 1.42 -12.43
N ALA A 131 0.70 2.02 -11.91
CA ALA A 131 2.07 1.64 -12.22
C ALA A 131 2.37 0.21 -11.78
N GLY A 132 2.01 -0.17 -10.55
CA GLY A 132 2.22 -1.51 -10.03
C GLY A 132 1.41 -2.57 -10.79
N SER A 133 0.15 -2.28 -11.09
CA SER A 133 -0.69 -3.19 -11.89
C SER A 133 -0.14 -3.37 -13.31
N TRP A 134 0.31 -2.30 -13.94
CA TRP A 134 0.95 -2.38 -15.26
C TRP A 134 2.24 -3.19 -15.22
N LEU A 135 3.11 -2.97 -14.25
CA LEU A 135 4.33 -3.80 -14.07
C LEU A 135 4.00 -5.28 -13.90
N ALA A 136 2.90 -5.62 -13.22
CA ALA A 136 2.46 -7.00 -13.08
C ALA A 136 2.05 -7.63 -14.43
N GLU A 137 1.54 -6.84 -15.37
CA GLU A 137 1.19 -7.30 -16.72
C GLU A 137 2.41 -7.61 -17.59
N GLU A 138 3.57 -7.03 -17.30
CA GLU A 138 4.82 -7.31 -18.04
C GLU A 138 5.53 -8.59 -17.59
N ILE A 139 5.15 -9.18 -16.46
CA ILE A 139 5.70 -10.45 -15.99
C ILE A 139 5.11 -11.61 -16.82
N LEU A 140 5.94 -12.29 -17.59
CA LEU A 140 5.49 -13.35 -18.51
C LEU A 140 5.15 -14.64 -17.78
N GLU A 141 5.94 -15.04 -16.79
CA GLU A 141 5.81 -16.29 -16.06
C GLU A 141 5.86 -16.04 -14.54
N PRO A 142 5.12 -16.86 -13.74
CA PRO A 142 5.10 -16.66 -12.29
C PRO A 142 6.47 -16.84 -11.64
N VAL A 143 7.37 -17.64 -12.21
CA VAL A 143 8.74 -17.84 -11.70
C VAL A 143 9.58 -16.56 -11.74
N HIS A 144 9.29 -15.62 -12.66
CA HIS A 144 9.97 -14.34 -12.74
C HIS A 144 9.71 -13.44 -11.53
N LEU A 145 8.70 -13.73 -10.71
CA LEU A 145 8.48 -13.02 -9.44
C LEU A 145 9.62 -13.28 -8.44
N ILE A 146 10.33 -14.39 -8.55
CA ILE A 146 11.45 -14.73 -7.64
C ILE A 146 12.59 -13.71 -7.78
N PRO A 147 13.20 -13.53 -8.97
CA PRO A 147 14.27 -12.55 -9.13
C PRO A 147 13.80 -11.12 -8.87
N VAL A 148 12.56 -10.77 -9.23
CA VAL A 148 12.00 -9.44 -8.92
C VAL A 148 11.96 -9.18 -7.42
N CYS A 149 11.49 -10.14 -6.62
CA CYS A 149 11.48 -10.02 -5.16
C CYS A 149 12.89 -9.89 -4.58
N ILE A 150 13.85 -10.66 -5.07
CA ILE A 150 15.24 -10.62 -4.58
C ILE A 150 15.86 -9.25 -4.87
N VAL A 151 15.71 -8.77 -6.10
CA VAL A 151 16.27 -7.46 -6.49
C VAL A 151 15.58 -6.33 -5.75
N ALA A 152 14.25 -6.34 -5.65
CA ALA A 152 13.49 -5.34 -4.93
C ALA A 152 13.89 -5.26 -3.45
N ALA A 153 13.99 -6.41 -2.77
CA ALA A 153 14.43 -6.46 -1.39
C ALA A 153 15.87 -5.95 -1.21
N ALA A 154 16.79 -6.32 -2.10
CA ALA A 154 18.18 -5.87 -2.04
C ALA A 154 18.29 -4.35 -2.27
N VAL A 155 17.59 -3.81 -3.27
CA VAL A 155 17.58 -2.37 -3.56
C VAL A 155 16.99 -1.58 -2.42
N ASP A 156 15.92 -2.06 -1.78
CA ASP A 156 15.30 -1.39 -0.65
C ASP A 156 16.24 -1.37 0.58
N ILE A 157 16.87 -2.49 0.91
CA ILE A 157 17.87 -2.55 1.98
C ILE A 157 19.00 -1.52 1.72
N LEU A 158 19.55 -1.53 0.51
CA LEU A 158 20.65 -0.60 0.17
C LEU A 158 20.17 0.86 0.21
N SER A 159 18.96 1.14 -0.27
CA SER A 159 18.38 2.48 -0.26
C SER A 159 18.14 3.01 1.15
N VAL A 160 17.61 2.17 2.05
CA VAL A 160 17.35 2.55 3.45
C VAL A 160 18.64 2.64 4.29
N MET A 161 19.64 1.80 4.00
CA MET A 161 20.90 1.82 4.78
C MET A 161 21.90 2.87 4.31
N PHE A 162 22.01 3.08 3.01
CA PHE A 162 23.09 3.90 2.42
C PHE A 162 22.61 4.90 1.37
N GLY A 163 21.34 4.83 0.98
CA GLY A 163 20.80 5.55 -0.16
C GLY A 163 19.94 6.76 0.19
N PRO A 164 19.19 7.26 -0.79
CA PRO A 164 18.33 8.42 -0.63
C PRO A 164 17.22 8.23 0.39
N SER A 165 16.74 6.99 0.60
CA SER A 165 15.71 6.69 1.61
C SER A 165 16.21 6.89 3.04
N ALA A 166 17.49 6.67 3.32
CA ALA A 166 18.07 6.98 4.63
C ALA A 166 17.98 8.49 4.92
N LYS A 167 18.41 9.31 3.98
CA LYS A 167 18.34 10.78 4.10
C LYS A 167 16.90 11.28 4.19
N LEU A 168 16.00 10.70 3.40
CA LEU A 168 14.56 11.02 3.47
C LEU A 168 14.01 10.71 4.87
N GLY A 169 14.34 9.55 5.43
CA GLY A 169 13.92 9.16 6.79
C GLY A 169 14.38 10.16 7.85
N GLU A 170 15.64 10.58 7.82
CA GLU A 170 16.20 11.59 8.73
C GLU A 170 15.46 12.93 8.61
N HIS A 171 15.21 13.41 7.38
CA HIS A 171 14.48 14.66 7.14
C HIS A 171 13.03 14.57 7.62
N VAL A 172 12.37 13.43 7.43
CA VAL A 172 10.99 13.20 7.88
C VAL A 172 10.91 13.21 9.40
N ILE A 173 11.83 12.53 10.09
CA ILE A 173 11.87 12.50 11.57
C ILE A 173 12.09 13.92 12.09
N PHE A 174 13.09 14.63 11.58
CA PHE A 174 13.37 16.01 11.97
C PHE A 174 12.17 16.94 11.75
N TYR A 175 11.51 16.82 10.60
CA TYR A 175 10.31 17.61 10.30
C TYR A 175 9.18 17.31 11.30
N LEU A 176 8.91 16.02 11.59
CA LEU A 176 7.83 15.63 12.51
C LEU A 176 8.10 16.09 13.95
N GLU A 177 9.34 16.01 14.40
CA GLU A 177 9.74 16.50 15.73
C GLU A 177 9.52 18.02 15.84
N ASN A 178 9.97 18.78 14.84
CA ASN A 178 9.77 20.22 14.81
C ASN A 178 8.28 20.61 14.68
N ALA A 179 7.56 19.94 13.80
CA ALA A 179 6.12 20.18 13.64
C ALA A 179 5.34 19.89 14.93
N THR A 180 5.68 18.82 15.64
CA THR A 180 5.05 18.48 16.93
C THR A 180 5.40 19.55 18.01
N ARG A 181 6.65 20.01 18.05
CA ARG A 181 7.10 21.06 18.98
C ARG A 181 6.40 22.41 18.67
N ASN A 182 6.37 22.80 17.41
CA ASN A 182 5.72 24.05 17.00
C ASN A 182 4.23 24.02 17.30
N PHE A 183 3.55 22.91 17.03
CA PHE A 183 2.14 22.72 17.37
C PHE A 183 1.90 22.89 18.88
N ALA A 184 2.70 22.23 19.73
CA ALA A 184 2.59 22.34 21.18
C ALA A 184 2.84 23.78 21.70
N SER A 185 3.64 24.55 20.97
CA SER A 185 3.96 25.95 21.32
C SER A 185 3.04 26.98 20.66
N GLY A 186 2.02 26.56 19.90
CA GLY A 186 1.13 27.46 19.16
C GLY A 186 1.81 28.25 18.02
N LEU A 187 3.00 27.79 17.60
CA LEU A 187 3.74 28.39 16.48
C LEU A 187 3.23 27.89 15.14
N PRO A 188 3.35 28.70 14.07
CA PRO A 188 2.96 28.27 12.74
C PRO A 188 3.80 27.04 12.31
N LEU A 189 3.15 26.12 11.59
CA LEU A 189 3.82 24.95 11.03
C LEU A 189 4.45 25.31 9.68
N ASP A 190 5.69 24.88 9.49
CA ASP A 190 6.35 24.99 8.20
C ASP A 190 5.75 23.98 7.21
N PRO A 191 5.73 24.31 5.90
CA PRO A 191 5.30 23.34 4.88
C PRO A 191 6.24 22.12 4.87
N PRO A 192 5.71 20.91 4.56
CA PRO A 192 6.52 19.73 4.51
C PRO A 192 7.57 19.83 3.41
N PRO A 193 8.78 19.29 3.61
CA PRO A 193 9.80 19.22 2.57
C PRO A 193 9.30 18.54 1.30
N ALA A 194 9.78 18.97 0.12
CA ALA A 194 9.34 18.41 -1.16
C ALA A 194 9.49 16.87 -1.25
N LEU A 195 10.51 16.30 -0.59
CA LEU A 195 10.70 14.84 -0.54
C LEU A 195 9.58 14.10 0.19
N ASN A 196 8.89 14.75 1.12
CA ASN A 196 7.74 14.15 1.80
C ASN A 196 6.57 13.88 0.83
N LEU A 197 6.53 14.57 -0.32
CA LEU A 197 5.51 14.35 -1.34
C LEU A 197 5.60 12.97 -2.02
N LEU A 198 6.72 12.26 -1.85
CA LEU A 198 6.89 10.87 -2.29
C LEU A 198 6.34 9.85 -1.28
N LEU A 199 5.75 10.32 -0.18
CA LEU A 199 5.20 9.49 0.86
C LEU A 199 3.68 9.60 0.89
N LEU A 200 3.02 8.49 1.16
CA LEU A 200 1.61 8.46 1.50
C LEU A 200 1.42 9.12 2.86
N HIS A 201 0.61 10.15 2.93
CA HIS A 201 0.33 10.86 4.17
C HIS A 201 -1.04 10.47 4.74
N TRP A 202 -1.10 10.37 6.06
CA TRP A 202 -2.33 10.10 6.77
C TRP A 202 -2.54 11.14 7.89
N PRO A 203 -3.77 11.67 8.05
CA PRO A 203 -4.06 12.63 9.11
C PRO A 203 -3.85 12.00 10.49
N ARG A 204 -3.21 12.73 11.41
CA ARG A 204 -3.04 12.30 12.80
C ARG A 204 -4.14 12.95 13.65
N PRO A 205 -4.95 12.15 14.38
CA PRO A 205 -5.93 12.69 15.32
C PRO A 205 -5.24 13.52 16.42
N GLY A 206 -5.89 14.59 16.85
CA GLY A 206 -5.36 15.48 17.90
C GLY A 206 -4.21 16.37 17.45
N THR A 207 -3.85 16.38 16.17
CA THR A 207 -2.83 17.31 15.63
C THR A 207 -3.19 17.77 14.23
N THR A 208 -2.62 18.88 13.79
CA THR A 208 -2.74 19.34 12.40
C THR A 208 -1.69 18.71 11.49
N VAL A 209 -0.81 17.88 12.03
CA VAL A 209 0.30 17.26 11.30
C VAL A 209 -0.19 16.01 10.57
N MET A 210 0.30 15.82 9.33
CA MET A 210 0.07 14.60 8.54
C MET A 210 1.25 13.65 8.73
N ALA A 211 0.97 12.38 9.08
CA ALA A 211 2.00 11.36 9.24
C ALA A 211 2.34 10.70 7.91
N PRO A 212 3.59 10.69 7.49
CA PRO A 212 4.05 9.86 6.38
C PRO A 212 4.02 8.39 6.80
N LEU A 213 3.48 7.51 5.96
CA LEU A 213 3.31 6.09 6.28
C LEU A 213 4.09 5.15 5.36
N LEU A 214 3.93 5.32 4.06
CA LEU A 214 4.48 4.41 3.05
C LEU A 214 5.13 5.21 1.92
N GLY A 215 6.23 4.72 1.42
CA GLY A 215 6.87 5.26 0.24
C GLY A 215 6.12 4.90 -1.05
N VAL A 216 6.31 5.71 -2.08
CA VAL A 216 5.77 5.43 -3.43
C VAL A 216 6.20 4.05 -3.94
N GLY A 217 7.43 3.63 -3.64
CA GLY A 217 7.95 2.31 -4.01
C GLY A 217 7.17 1.17 -3.37
N ASP A 218 6.90 1.27 -2.06
CA ASP A 218 6.13 0.24 -1.32
C ASP A 218 4.72 0.10 -1.90
N LEU A 219 4.06 1.22 -2.21
CA LEU A 219 2.73 1.24 -2.81
C LEU A 219 2.71 0.59 -4.19
N VAL A 220 3.72 0.88 -5.03
CA VAL A 220 3.87 0.24 -6.36
C VAL A 220 4.04 -1.26 -6.21
N PHE A 221 4.87 -1.74 -5.27
CA PHE A 221 5.08 -3.17 -5.07
C PHE A 221 3.85 -3.88 -4.47
N ILE A 222 3.10 -3.24 -3.59
CA ILE A 222 1.82 -3.79 -3.10
C ILE A 222 0.86 -4.00 -4.28
N ALA A 223 0.66 -2.98 -5.12
CA ALA A 223 -0.20 -3.08 -6.30
C ALA A 223 0.33 -4.13 -7.30
N PHE A 224 1.64 -4.20 -7.51
CA PHE A 224 2.31 -5.19 -8.34
C PHE A 224 2.04 -6.62 -7.87
N PHE A 225 2.22 -6.93 -6.59
CA PHE A 225 1.96 -8.28 -6.07
C PHE A 225 0.48 -8.66 -6.16
N LEU A 226 -0.43 -7.76 -5.86
CA LEU A 226 -1.87 -8.01 -6.02
C LEU A 226 -2.25 -8.22 -7.49
N GLY A 227 -1.68 -7.45 -8.41
CA GLY A 227 -1.82 -7.62 -9.85
C GLY A 227 -1.28 -8.95 -10.34
N ALA A 228 -0.07 -9.32 -9.92
CA ALA A 228 0.56 -10.61 -10.26
C ALA A 228 -0.25 -11.81 -9.72
N CYS A 229 -0.81 -11.69 -8.50
CA CYS A 229 -1.68 -12.74 -7.95
C CYS A 229 -2.91 -12.98 -8.81
N ARG A 230 -3.52 -11.92 -9.33
CA ARG A 230 -4.67 -12.06 -10.25
C ARG A 230 -4.28 -12.67 -11.58
N ARG A 231 -3.20 -12.16 -12.17
CA ARG A 231 -2.72 -12.62 -13.47
C ARG A 231 -2.38 -14.11 -13.46
N PHE A 232 -1.72 -14.57 -12.40
CA PHE A 232 -1.27 -15.97 -12.29
C PHE A 232 -2.22 -16.82 -11.43
N GLU A 233 -3.43 -16.31 -11.12
CA GLU A 233 -4.43 -17.00 -10.31
C GLU A 233 -3.87 -17.54 -8.99
N LEU A 234 -2.93 -16.82 -8.37
CA LEU A 234 -2.41 -17.16 -7.06
C LEU A 234 -3.48 -16.88 -5.98
N PRO A 235 -3.41 -17.55 -4.82
CA PRO A 235 -4.42 -17.38 -3.76
C PRO A 235 -4.37 -15.96 -3.19
N LEU A 236 -5.25 -15.09 -3.68
CA LEU A 236 -5.26 -13.65 -3.44
C LEU A 236 -5.40 -13.31 -1.95
N PHE A 237 -6.27 -14.02 -1.22
CA PHE A 237 -6.43 -13.82 0.23
C PHE A 237 -5.14 -14.08 0.99
N ARG A 238 -4.46 -15.20 0.67
CA ARG A 238 -3.18 -15.54 1.29
C ARG A 238 -2.11 -14.49 0.98
N ALA A 239 -2.03 -14.06 -0.28
CA ALA A 239 -1.10 -13.01 -0.67
C ALA A 239 -1.37 -11.71 0.08
N THR A 240 -2.62 -11.26 0.13
CA THR A 240 -3.04 -10.06 0.89
C THR A 240 -2.64 -10.18 2.36
N PHE A 241 -2.89 -11.32 3.00
CA PHE A 241 -2.51 -11.56 4.39
C PHE A 241 -0.98 -11.46 4.59
N LEU A 242 -0.20 -12.06 3.67
CA LEU A 242 1.27 -12.03 3.75
C LEU A 242 1.84 -10.63 3.52
N LEU A 243 1.24 -9.84 2.61
CA LEU A 243 1.60 -8.43 2.42
C LEU A 243 1.33 -7.62 3.70
N LEU A 244 0.16 -7.79 4.32
CA LEU A 244 -0.19 -7.11 5.58
C LEU A 244 0.72 -7.54 6.73
N LEU A 245 1.07 -8.81 6.80
CA LEU A 245 2.01 -9.33 7.80
C LEU A 245 3.40 -8.71 7.61
N GLY A 246 3.89 -8.63 6.37
CA GLY A 246 5.18 -8.00 6.04
C GLY A 246 5.22 -6.52 6.41
N LEU A 247 4.17 -5.78 6.08
CA LEU A 247 4.00 -4.38 6.50
C LEU A 247 4.00 -4.25 8.03
N GLY A 248 3.25 -5.10 8.72
CA GLY A 248 3.15 -5.09 10.17
C GLY A 248 4.50 -5.37 10.85
N ILE A 249 5.25 -6.36 10.36
CA ILE A 249 6.59 -6.67 10.88
C ILE A 249 7.53 -5.48 10.68
N SER A 250 7.57 -4.90 9.48
CA SER A 250 8.42 -3.73 9.20
C SER A 250 8.08 -2.55 10.12
N LEU A 251 6.78 -2.27 10.33
CA LEU A 251 6.30 -1.23 11.22
C LEU A 251 6.72 -1.48 12.67
N LEU A 252 6.54 -2.71 13.18
CA LEU A 252 6.93 -3.06 14.55
C LEU A 252 8.44 -2.91 14.76
N LEU A 253 9.25 -3.34 13.77
CA LEU A 253 10.70 -3.18 13.82
C LEU A 253 11.11 -1.69 13.75
N ALA A 254 10.47 -0.89 12.90
CA ALA A 254 10.72 0.55 12.82
C ALA A 254 10.43 1.24 14.16
N GLN A 255 9.33 0.85 14.84
CA GLN A 255 9.01 1.35 16.17
C GLN A 255 10.00 0.89 17.24
N PHE A 256 10.42 -0.38 17.20
CA PHE A 256 11.34 -0.94 18.18
C PHE A 256 12.73 -0.31 18.07
N PHE A 257 13.23 -0.13 16.85
CA PHE A 257 14.55 0.44 16.63
C PHE A 257 14.59 1.96 16.54
N HIS A 258 13.42 2.62 16.53
CA HIS A 258 13.28 4.07 16.31
C HIS A 258 14.01 4.56 15.04
N LYS A 259 13.99 3.76 13.98
CA LYS A 259 14.67 4.04 12.70
C LYS A 259 13.79 3.61 11.53
N PRO A 260 13.89 4.28 10.38
CA PRO A 260 13.26 3.79 9.16
C PRO A 260 13.76 2.37 8.86
N MET A 261 12.84 1.48 8.56
CA MET A 261 13.14 0.07 8.22
C MET A 261 12.72 -0.21 6.78
N PRO A 262 13.51 -1.00 6.04
CA PRO A 262 13.13 -1.41 4.70
C PRO A 262 11.88 -2.30 4.77
N VAL A 263 10.89 -2.00 3.94
CA VAL A 263 9.60 -2.69 3.92
C VAL A 263 9.62 -3.90 2.97
N LEU A 264 10.23 -3.71 1.79
CA LEU A 264 10.19 -4.71 0.72
C LEU A 264 10.83 -6.06 1.09
N PRO A 265 11.90 -6.17 1.88
CA PRO A 265 12.45 -7.48 2.29
C PRO A 265 11.42 -8.35 3.01
N PHE A 266 10.60 -7.76 3.88
CA PHE A 266 9.56 -8.49 4.62
C PHE A 266 8.40 -8.88 3.71
N ILE A 267 7.93 -7.95 2.87
CA ILE A 267 6.86 -8.22 1.91
C ILE A 267 7.29 -9.28 0.90
N CYS A 268 8.44 -9.11 0.26
CA CYS A 268 8.98 -10.04 -0.75
C CYS A 268 9.27 -11.42 -0.15
N GLY A 269 9.92 -11.45 1.02
CA GLY A 269 10.26 -12.70 1.69
C GLY A 269 9.02 -13.52 2.05
N LEU A 270 8.03 -12.91 2.70
CA LEU A 270 6.79 -13.59 3.07
C LEU A 270 5.96 -13.96 1.85
N PHE A 271 5.88 -13.08 0.84
CA PHE A 271 5.19 -13.38 -0.41
C PHE A 271 5.78 -14.61 -1.11
N LEU A 272 7.12 -14.68 -1.25
CA LEU A 272 7.80 -15.83 -1.84
C LEU A 272 7.60 -17.09 -1.02
N LEU A 273 7.87 -17.06 0.29
CA LEU A 273 7.72 -18.22 1.17
C LEU A 273 6.29 -18.77 1.10
N GLY A 274 5.32 -17.88 1.09
CA GLY A 274 3.93 -18.27 1.03
C GLY A 274 3.47 -18.82 -0.31
N ASN A 275 4.03 -18.39 -1.43
CA ASN A 275 3.57 -18.77 -2.77
C ASN A 275 4.55 -19.65 -3.54
N LEU A 276 5.72 -19.99 -2.99
CA LEU A 276 6.78 -20.74 -3.67
C LEU A 276 6.30 -22.05 -4.33
N PRO A 277 5.46 -22.89 -3.69
CA PRO A 277 4.95 -24.10 -4.34
C PRO A 277 4.13 -23.78 -5.59
N ALA A 278 3.24 -22.76 -5.52
CA ALA A 278 2.40 -22.38 -6.65
C ALA A 278 3.20 -21.73 -7.78
N LEU A 279 4.27 -20.99 -7.46
CA LEU A 279 5.17 -20.39 -8.45
C LEU A 279 5.96 -21.45 -9.26
N ARG A 280 6.35 -22.57 -8.62
CA ARG A 280 7.10 -23.65 -9.28
C ARG A 280 6.22 -24.55 -10.13
N THR A 281 5.02 -24.88 -9.67
CA THR A 281 4.14 -25.82 -10.38
C THR A 281 3.49 -25.24 -11.63
N ARG A 282 3.41 -23.93 -11.75
CA ARG A 282 2.80 -23.24 -12.91
C ARG A 282 3.81 -22.79 -13.96
N SER A 283 5.09 -23.04 -13.77
CA SER A 283 6.17 -22.77 -14.73
C SER A 283 6.51 -24.00 -15.63
N SER A 284 5.86 -25.12 -15.44
CA SER A 284 5.95 -26.35 -16.25
C SER A 284 4.72 -26.52 -17.12
#